data_c13df8582966a8f006f070711dcbd8b5
#
_entry.id   c13df8582966a8f006f070711dcbd8b5
#
_cell.length_a   1.000
_cell.length_b   1.000
_cell.length_c   1.000
_cell.angle_alpha   90.00
_cell.angle_beta   90.00
_cell.angle_gamma   90.00
#
_symmetry.space_group_name_H-M   'P 1'
#
loop_
_entity.id
_entity.type
_entity.pdbx_description
1 polymer ?
#
loop_
_entity_poly.entity_id
_entity_poly.type
_entity_poly.pdbx_seq_one_letter_code
_entity_poly.pdbx_strand_id
1 'polypeptide(L)'
;MEDFWGSSNSLKTKKQSYKQYLHNQRVLYINKSKELEANTKDFKKRIKILNKVTNKEITLKHDYMQISRDNYLWFVYNQKLLEEKMILDGGYVALFLTLTLDSCYHRYSKTTKQLNPLYQYENTIKKGYELLNQSFREIYKNFKVKRKLEKIYYSKAIEPHKNLTPHLHSIIYVKSEYVAILKNHIKNIALKNQLG
;
A
#
# COMPACT_ATOMS: atom_id res chain seq x y z
N MET A 1 -21.10 -3.53 2.32
CA MET A 1 -19.80 -2.85 2.53
C MET A 1 -19.64 -1.88 1.39
N GLU A 2 -20.29 -0.71 1.56
CA GLU A 2 -20.32 0.34 0.53
C GLU A 2 -18.93 0.95 0.38
N ASP A 3 -18.59 1.26 -0.86
CA ASP A 3 -17.26 1.61 -1.31
C ASP A 3 -16.62 2.74 -0.52
N PHE A 4 -15.67 2.40 0.32
CA PHE A 4 -14.75 3.33 0.99
C PHE A 4 -14.01 4.24 -0.03
N TRP A 5 -13.96 3.83 -1.29
CA TRP A 5 -13.16 4.44 -2.35
C TRP A 5 -13.95 5.30 -3.34
N GLY A 6 -15.15 5.71 -2.95
CA GLY A 6 -15.97 6.66 -3.71
C GLY A 6 -16.95 5.99 -4.67
N SER A 7 -18.23 6.24 -4.45
CA SER A 7 -19.28 5.78 -5.35
C SER A 7 -19.19 6.52 -6.69
N SER A 8 -19.44 5.82 -7.76
CA SER A 8 -19.47 6.32 -9.13
C SER A 8 -20.55 7.40 -9.38
N ASN A 9 -21.45 7.62 -8.43
CA ASN A 9 -22.59 8.53 -8.57
C ASN A 9 -22.26 10.02 -8.40
N SER A 10 -21.08 10.40 -7.88
CA SER A 10 -20.69 11.81 -7.75
C SER A 10 -20.22 12.47 -9.06
N LEU A 11 -20.19 11.69 -10.14
CA LEU A 11 -19.49 12.07 -11.37
C LEU A 11 -20.35 12.85 -12.37
N LYS A 12 -21.66 12.92 -12.16
CA LYS A 12 -22.56 13.67 -13.06
C LYS A 12 -22.70 15.16 -12.73
N THR A 13 -22.15 15.63 -11.62
CA THR A 13 -22.32 17.00 -11.17
C THR A 13 -21.02 17.79 -11.21
N LYS A 14 -21.01 18.82 -12.04
CA LYS A 14 -20.08 19.97 -12.14
C LYS A 14 -18.58 19.62 -12.15
N LYS A 15 -17.87 20.12 -13.17
CA LYS A 15 -16.40 20.13 -13.27
C LYS A 15 -15.79 20.71 -11.99
N GLN A 16 -15.42 19.86 -11.05
CA GLN A 16 -14.66 20.27 -9.88
C GLN A 16 -13.25 20.64 -10.29
N SER A 17 -12.73 21.75 -9.76
CA SER A 17 -11.32 22.06 -9.94
C SER A 17 -10.45 21.01 -9.25
N TYR A 18 -9.23 20.83 -9.71
CA TYR A 18 -8.26 19.89 -9.11
C TYR A 18 -8.08 20.15 -7.60
N LYS A 19 -7.98 21.42 -7.19
CA LYS A 19 -7.86 21.79 -5.77
C LYS A 19 -9.08 21.36 -4.96
N GLN A 20 -10.27 21.58 -5.47
CA GLN A 20 -11.52 21.20 -4.82
C GLN A 20 -11.65 19.68 -4.70
N TYR A 21 -11.28 18.94 -5.75
CA TYR A 21 -11.24 17.49 -5.72
C TYR A 21 -10.31 16.97 -4.61
N LEU A 22 -9.06 17.46 -4.55
CA LEU A 22 -8.11 17.03 -3.53
C LEU A 22 -8.57 17.39 -2.12
N HIS A 23 -9.15 18.60 -1.94
CA HIS A 23 -9.69 19.01 -0.66
C HIS A 23 -10.81 18.05 -0.20
N ASN A 24 -11.79 17.82 -1.05
CA ASN A 24 -12.92 16.94 -0.74
C ASN A 24 -12.47 15.52 -0.40
N GLN A 25 -11.50 14.96 -1.17
CA GLN A 25 -10.95 13.64 -0.87
C GLN A 25 -10.25 13.61 0.49
N ARG A 26 -9.43 14.62 0.80
CA ARG A 26 -8.75 14.70 2.11
C ARG A 26 -9.73 14.79 3.28
N VAL A 27 -10.77 15.61 3.16
CA VAL A 27 -11.82 15.72 4.17
C VAL A 27 -12.53 14.39 4.38
N LEU A 28 -12.88 13.70 3.28
CA LEU A 28 -13.50 12.38 3.33
C LEU A 28 -12.62 11.36 4.07
N TYR A 29 -11.33 11.31 3.75
CA TYR A 29 -10.38 10.42 4.42
C TYR A 29 -10.24 10.73 5.91
N ILE A 30 -10.09 12.00 6.27
CA ILE A 30 -9.97 12.42 7.67
C ILE A 30 -11.21 12.02 8.46
N ASN A 31 -12.41 12.28 7.92
CA ASN A 31 -13.64 11.92 8.59
C ASN A 31 -13.80 10.41 8.78
N LYS A 32 -13.49 9.64 7.73
CA LYS A 32 -13.55 8.19 7.80
C LYS A 32 -12.53 7.60 8.78
N SER A 33 -11.32 8.15 8.82
CA SER A 33 -10.31 7.74 9.80
C SER A 33 -10.76 8.02 11.23
N LYS A 34 -11.36 9.19 11.50
CA LYS A 34 -11.91 9.53 12.81
C LYS A 34 -13.05 8.59 13.21
N GLU A 35 -13.95 8.28 12.28
CA GLU A 35 -15.04 7.33 12.49
C GLU A 35 -14.52 5.94 12.85
N LEU A 36 -13.55 5.43 12.08
CA LEU A 36 -12.92 4.13 12.34
C LEU A 36 -12.20 4.10 13.71
N GLU A 37 -11.52 5.19 14.06
CA GLU A 37 -10.86 5.32 15.36
C GLU A 37 -11.89 5.30 16.50
N ALA A 38 -12.98 6.06 16.38
CA ALA A 38 -14.05 6.11 17.38
C ALA A 38 -14.69 4.72 17.55
N ASN A 39 -15.04 4.05 16.44
CA ASN A 39 -15.61 2.70 16.46
C ASN A 39 -14.66 1.69 17.10
N THR A 40 -13.35 1.80 16.83
CA THR A 40 -12.34 0.92 17.43
C THR A 40 -12.20 1.16 18.93
N LYS A 41 -12.23 2.42 19.38
CA LYS A 41 -12.21 2.78 20.80
C LYS A 41 -13.43 2.23 21.52
N ASP A 42 -14.62 2.39 20.95
CA ASP A 42 -15.87 1.89 21.52
C ASP A 42 -15.93 0.36 21.55
N PHE A 43 -15.43 -0.30 20.51
CA PHE A 43 -15.30 -1.75 20.49
C PHE A 43 -14.38 -2.24 21.61
N LYS A 44 -13.20 -1.62 21.77
CA LYS A 44 -12.23 -2.00 22.80
C LYS A 44 -12.74 -1.74 24.22
N LYS A 45 -13.52 -0.67 24.45
CA LYS A 45 -14.16 -0.41 25.74
C LYS A 45 -15.17 -1.49 26.15
N ARG A 46 -15.84 -2.11 25.15
CA ARG A 46 -16.83 -3.18 25.38
C ARG A 46 -16.20 -4.53 25.63
N ILE A 47 -14.95 -4.74 25.19
CA ILE A 47 -14.24 -5.99 25.43
C ILE A 47 -13.69 -5.98 26.86
N LYS A 48 -14.12 -6.96 27.64
CA LYS A 48 -13.58 -7.26 28.96
C LYS A 48 -12.77 -8.55 28.87
N ILE A 49 -11.50 -8.46 29.24
CA ILE A 49 -10.61 -9.63 29.33
C ILE A 49 -10.47 -9.98 30.80
N LEU A 50 -10.90 -11.18 31.17
CA LEU A 50 -10.73 -11.68 32.52
C LEU A 50 -9.44 -12.50 32.59
N ASN A 51 -8.52 -12.07 33.47
CA ASN A 51 -7.38 -12.89 33.80
C ASN A 51 -7.84 -14.06 34.70
N LYS A 52 -7.81 -15.26 34.17
CA LYS A 52 -8.29 -16.46 34.86
C LYS A 52 -7.52 -16.82 36.14
N VAL A 53 -6.27 -16.36 36.26
CA VAL A 53 -5.41 -16.63 37.44
C VAL A 53 -5.69 -15.62 38.56
N THR A 54 -5.80 -14.35 38.20
CA THR A 54 -5.96 -13.27 39.20
C THR A 54 -7.40 -12.81 39.38
N ASN A 55 -8.33 -13.30 38.55
CA ASN A 55 -9.74 -12.91 38.49
C ASN A 55 -9.96 -11.39 38.31
N LYS A 56 -8.96 -10.70 37.74
CA LYS A 56 -9.02 -9.25 37.50
C LYS A 56 -9.45 -8.97 36.05
N GLU A 57 -10.35 -8.00 35.91
CA GLU A 57 -10.69 -7.46 34.59
C GLU A 57 -9.54 -6.58 34.07
N ILE A 58 -9.15 -6.83 32.81
CA ILE A 58 -8.17 -6.03 32.09
C ILE A 58 -8.92 -5.26 31.00
N THR A 59 -8.84 -3.94 31.05
CA THR A 59 -9.38 -3.08 30.00
C THR A 59 -8.35 -2.86 28.91
N LEU A 60 -8.73 -3.04 27.65
CA LEU A 60 -7.86 -2.75 26.50
C LEU A 60 -7.73 -1.24 26.34
N LYS A 61 -6.54 -0.72 26.65
CA LYS A 61 -6.21 0.67 26.30
C LYS A 61 -6.05 0.79 24.78
N HIS A 62 -6.58 1.85 24.22
CA HIS A 62 -6.39 2.19 22.82
C HIS A 62 -5.82 3.59 22.71
N ASP A 63 -4.54 3.66 22.37
CA ASP A 63 -3.87 4.88 21.97
C ASP A 63 -3.42 4.70 20.50
N TYR A 64 -4.13 5.36 19.61
CA TYR A 64 -3.85 5.27 18.17
C TYR A 64 -2.46 5.80 17.81
N MET A 65 -2.04 6.91 18.44
CA MET A 65 -0.72 7.51 18.15
C MET A 65 0.40 6.60 18.65
N GLN A 66 0.25 6.01 19.83
CA GLN A 66 1.22 5.08 20.38
C GLN A 66 1.30 3.81 19.49
N ILE A 67 0.15 3.23 19.12
CA ILE A 67 0.11 2.04 18.25
C ILE A 67 0.76 2.35 16.90
N SER A 68 0.49 3.52 16.31
CA SER A 68 1.10 3.92 15.03
C SER A 68 2.62 4.06 15.15
N ARG A 69 3.10 4.67 16.24
CA ARG A 69 4.53 4.80 16.52
C ARG A 69 5.20 3.44 16.74
N ASP A 70 4.58 2.56 17.51
CA ASP A 70 5.11 1.23 17.80
C ASP A 70 5.18 0.38 16.52
N ASN A 71 4.15 0.44 15.67
CA ASN A 71 4.16 -0.21 14.36
C ASN A 71 5.27 0.32 13.45
N TYR A 72 5.51 1.64 13.46
CA TYR A 72 6.61 2.24 12.69
C TYR A 72 7.98 1.77 13.22
N LEU A 73 8.19 1.83 14.54
CA LEU A 73 9.44 1.38 15.15
C LEU A 73 9.69 -0.11 14.89
N TRP A 74 8.63 -0.92 15.01
CA TRP A 74 8.69 -2.34 14.67
C TRP A 74 9.06 -2.58 13.20
N PHE A 75 8.46 -1.83 12.29
CA PHE A 75 8.81 -1.90 10.86
C PHE A 75 10.28 -1.56 10.63
N VAL A 76 10.78 -0.44 11.19
CA VAL A 76 12.18 -0.02 11.06
C VAL A 76 13.13 -1.07 11.65
N TYR A 77 12.80 -1.60 12.81
CA TYR A 77 13.60 -2.65 13.45
C TYR A 77 13.70 -3.92 12.59
N ASN A 78 12.56 -4.42 12.10
CA ASN A 78 12.58 -5.59 11.21
C ASN A 78 13.33 -5.33 9.91
N GLN A 79 13.27 -4.10 9.37
CA GLN A 79 14.03 -3.74 8.18
C GLN A 79 15.54 -3.83 8.43
N LYS A 80 16.01 -3.33 9.59
CA LYS A 80 17.41 -3.44 9.98
C LYS A 80 17.85 -4.90 10.16
N LEU A 81 17.06 -5.69 10.87
CA LEU A 81 17.36 -7.13 11.02
C LEU A 81 17.44 -7.85 9.67
N LEU A 82 16.59 -7.49 8.74
CA LEU A 82 16.60 -8.06 7.40
C LEU A 82 17.87 -7.66 6.64
N GLU A 83 18.29 -6.41 6.73
CA GLU A 83 19.55 -5.94 6.12
C GLU A 83 20.78 -6.64 6.72
N GLU A 84 20.85 -6.70 8.04
CA GLU A 84 21.93 -7.42 8.75
C GLU A 84 22.00 -8.89 8.31
N LYS A 85 20.84 -9.56 8.24
CA LYS A 85 20.77 -10.93 7.74
C LYS A 85 21.31 -11.05 6.32
N MET A 86 20.94 -10.14 5.41
CA MET A 86 21.41 -10.17 4.01
C MET A 86 22.92 -9.94 3.90
N ILE A 87 23.47 -9.11 4.78
CA ILE A 87 24.92 -8.87 4.86
C ILE A 87 25.62 -10.14 5.35
N LEU A 88 25.13 -10.78 6.42
CA LEU A 88 25.70 -12.00 6.99
C LEU A 88 25.62 -13.18 6.01
N ASP A 89 24.48 -13.39 5.37
CA ASP A 89 24.29 -14.45 4.38
C ASP A 89 25.11 -14.22 3.09
N GLY A 90 25.55 -12.98 2.86
CA GLY A 90 26.40 -12.56 1.74
C GLY A 90 25.81 -12.75 0.34
N GLY A 91 26.35 -12.03 -0.64
CA GLY A 91 25.98 -12.16 -2.04
C GLY A 91 24.59 -11.65 -2.42
N TYR A 92 23.86 -10.99 -1.51
CA TYR A 92 22.58 -10.37 -1.80
C TYR A 92 22.77 -8.93 -2.30
N VAL A 93 21.87 -8.53 -3.20
CA VAL A 93 21.72 -7.16 -3.72
C VAL A 93 20.33 -6.66 -3.37
N ALA A 94 20.23 -5.45 -2.85
CA ALA A 94 18.96 -4.76 -2.63
C ALA A 94 18.52 -4.08 -3.92
N LEU A 95 17.35 -4.44 -4.45
CA LEU A 95 16.74 -3.81 -5.61
C LEU A 95 15.56 -2.95 -5.15
N PHE A 96 15.65 -1.64 -5.41
CA PHE A 96 14.52 -0.75 -5.22
C PHE A 96 13.59 -0.83 -6.44
N LEU A 97 12.33 -1.13 -6.20
CA LEU A 97 11.29 -1.23 -7.20
C LEU A 97 10.21 -0.19 -6.92
N THR A 98 9.83 0.56 -7.95
CA THR A 98 8.62 1.39 -7.94
C THR A 98 7.69 0.88 -9.04
N LEU A 99 6.43 0.60 -8.69
CA LEU A 99 5.37 0.33 -9.65
C LEU A 99 4.38 1.48 -9.62
N THR A 100 4.13 2.05 -10.78
CA THR A 100 3.15 3.13 -10.98
C THR A 100 2.01 2.67 -11.86
N LEU A 101 0.83 3.23 -11.63
CA LEU A 101 -0.34 2.95 -12.47
C LEU A 101 -0.27 3.74 -13.77
N ASP A 102 -0.88 3.20 -14.81
CA ASP A 102 -1.06 3.89 -16.10
C ASP A 102 -1.86 5.19 -15.95
N SER A 103 -1.72 6.07 -16.94
CA SER A 103 -2.38 7.37 -16.95
C SER A 103 -3.90 7.28 -16.86
N CYS A 104 -4.51 6.19 -17.30
CA CYS A 104 -5.96 5.96 -17.20
C CYS A 104 -6.48 5.88 -15.73
N TYR A 105 -5.61 5.71 -14.76
CA TYR A 105 -5.92 5.79 -13.32
C TYR A 105 -5.78 7.21 -12.73
N HIS A 106 -5.20 8.15 -13.47
CA HIS A 106 -4.91 9.49 -13.00
C HIS A 106 -5.98 10.47 -13.47
N ARG A 107 -6.89 10.86 -12.57
CA ARG A 107 -7.99 11.78 -12.92
C ARG A 107 -7.52 13.14 -13.41
N TYR A 108 -6.42 13.64 -12.87
CA TYR A 108 -5.86 14.92 -13.25
C TYR A 108 -4.41 14.79 -13.68
N SER A 109 -4.04 15.51 -14.74
CA SER A 109 -2.66 15.61 -15.18
C SER A 109 -1.79 16.23 -14.09
N LYS A 110 -0.61 15.65 -13.86
CA LYS A 110 0.37 16.16 -12.90
C LYS A 110 0.88 17.55 -13.30
N THR A 111 1.04 17.78 -14.59
CA THR A 111 1.65 19.00 -15.15
C THR A 111 0.61 20.11 -15.29
N THR A 112 -0.46 19.86 -16.01
CA THR A 112 -1.45 20.90 -16.36
C THR A 112 -2.51 21.10 -15.29
N LYS A 113 -2.66 20.17 -14.34
CA LYS A 113 -3.74 20.14 -13.33
C LYS A 113 -5.16 20.13 -13.94
N GLN A 114 -5.25 19.88 -15.23
CA GLN A 114 -6.52 19.70 -15.94
C GLN A 114 -6.96 18.24 -15.89
N LEU A 115 -8.25 18.01 -16.20
CA LEU A 115 -8.77 16.65 -16.30
C LEU A 115 -7.98 15.87 -17.35
N ASN A 116 -7.51 14.70 -17.00
CA ASN A 116 -6.79 13.83 -17.91
C ASN A 116 -7.77 13.18 -18.90
N PRO A 117 -7.61 13.40 -20.21
CA PRO A 117 -8.51 12.84 -21.21
C PRO A 117 -8.45 11.30 -21.28
N LEU A 118 -7.35 10.70 -20.81
CA LEU A 118 -7.18 9.23 -20.77
C LEU A 118 -7.79 8.60 -19.52
N TYR A 119 -8.27 9.42 -18.56
CA TYR A 119 -8.83 8.91 -17.32
C TYR A 119 -10.11 8.11 -17.56
N GLN A 120 -10.16 6.92 -17.01
CA GLN A 120 -11.32 6.04 -17.05
C GLN A 120 -11.99 6.04 -15.67
N TYR A 121 -13.27 6.34 -15.61
CA TYR A 121 -14.03 6.48 -14.36
C TYR A 121 -14.15 5.17 -13.58
N GLU A 122 -14.06 4.03 -14.27
CA GLU A 122 -14.06 2.69 -13.68
C GLU A 122 -12.77 2.38 -12.92
N ASN A 123 -11.69 3.12 -13.21
CA ASN A 123 -10.38 2.94 -12.58
C ASN A 123 -10.30 3.67 -11.24
N THR A 124 -10.98 3.11 -10.26
CA THR A 124 -10.99 3.64 -8.89
C THR A 124 -9.63 3.48 -8.21
N ILE A 125 -9.39 4.27 -7.15
CA ILE A 125 -8.20 4.14 -6.30
C ILE A 125 -8.09 2.70 -5.76
N LYS A 126 -9.21 2.08 -5.38
CA LYS A 126 -9.27 0.69 -4.90
C LYS A 126 -8.77 -0.29 -5.96
N LYS A 127 -9.28 -0.20 -7.20
CA LYS A 127 -8.81 -1.05 -8.30
C LYS A 127 -7.31 -0.86 -8.57
N GLY A 128 -6.82 0.38 -8.55
CA GLY A 128 -5.40 0.66 -8.70
C GLY A 128 -4.56 0.04 -7.59
N TYR A 129 -5.01 0.14 -6.34
CA TYR A 129 -4.36 -0.50 -5.21
C TYR A 129 -4.32 -2.04 -5.35
N GLU A 130 -5.43 -2.65 -5.75
CA GLU A 130 -5.54 -4.09 -5.97
C GLU A 130 -4.63 -4.55 -7.10
N LEU A 131 -4.58 -3.82 -8.23
CA LEU A 131 -3.71 -4.11 -9.37
C LEU A 131 -2.23 -4.08 -8.97
N LEU A 132 -1.78 -3.04 -8.23
CA LEU A 132 -0.40 -2.95 -7.75
C LEU A 132 -0.04 -4.12 -6.83
N ASN A 133 -0.93 -4.46 -5.89
CA ASN A 133 -0.70 -5.60 -4.98
C ASN A 133 -0.65 -6.93 -5.73
N GLN A 134 -1.55 -7.15 -6.68
CA GLN A 134 -1.57 -8.35 -7.49
C GLN A 134 -0.30 -8.46 -8.34
N SER A 135 0.08 -7.38 -9.02
CA SER A 135 1.29 -7.35 -9.86
C SER A 135 2.55 -7.62 -9.05
N PHE A 136 2.68 -7.01 -7.88
CA PHE A 136 3.79 -7.29 -6.96
C PHE A 136 3.78 -8.75 -6.50
N ARG A 137 2.61 -9.30 -6.19
CA ARG A 137 2.46 -10.71 -5.82
C ARG A 137 2.88 -11.65 -6.95
N GLU A 138 2.52 -11.34 -8.19
CA GLU A 138 2.96 -12.08 -9.38
C GLU A 138 4.49 -12.03 -9.53
N ILE A 139 5.10 -10.86 -9.34
CA ILE A 139 6.56 -10.68 -9.41
C ILE A 139 7.25 -11.65 -8.46
N TYR A 140 6.98 -11.59 -7.17
CA TYR A 140 7.76 -12.38 -6.21
C TYR A 140 7.38 -13.87 -6.18
N LYS A 141 6.08 -14.22 -6.32
CA LYS A 141 5.64 -15.62 -6.30
C LYS A 141 6.12 -16.39 -7.51
N ASN A 142 5.89 -15.84 -8.70
CA ASN A 142 6.29 -16.52 -9.94
C ASN A 142 7.80 -16.63 -10.03
N PHE A 143 8.54 -15.62 -9.59
CA PHE A 143 10.00 -15.67 -9.54
C PHE A 143 10.49 -16.75 -8.57
N LYS A 144 9.92 -16.78 -7.34
CA LYS A 144 10.23 -17.79 -6.33
C LYS A 144 10.04 -19.21 -6.89
N VAL A 145 8.88 -19.50 -7.49
CA VAL A 145 8.54 -20.82 -8.03
C VAL A 145 9.45 -21.19 -9.20
N LYS A 146 9.61 -20.30 -10.18
CA LYS A 146 10.41 -20.55 -11.38
C LYS A 146 11.90 -20.81 -11.06
N ARG A 147 12.41 -20.23 -9.97
CA ARG A 147 13.81 -20.39 -9.55
C ARG A 147 13.99 -21.39 -8.43
N LYS A 148 12.93 -22.06 -7.98
CA LYS A 148 12.96 -23.01 -6.87
C LYS A 148 13.60 -22.43 -5.60
N LEU A 149 13.38 -21.12 -5.38
CA LEU A 149 13.91 -20.43 -4.21
C LEU A 149 13.09 -20.80 -2.98
N GLU A 150 13.75 -21.04 -1.87
CA GLU A 150 13.07 -21.30 -0.61
C GLU A 150 12.30 -20.07 -0.13
N LYS A 151 12.93 -18.88 -0.20
CA LYS A 151 12.37 -17.62 0.27
C LYS A 151 12.87 -16.45 -0.57
N ILE A 152 12.03 -15.42 -0.72
CA ILE A 152 12.41 -14.09 -1.21
C ILE A 152 12.15 -13.10 -0.08
N TYR A 153 13.14 -12.28 0.21
CA TYR A 153 13.03 -11.25 1.23
C TYR A 153 12.68 -9.91 0.57
N TYR A 154 11.69 -9.24 1.11
CA TYR A 154 11.28 -7.93 0.64
C TYR A 154 10.58 -7.13 1.73
N SER A 155 10.59 -5.83 1.58
CA SER A 155 9.64 -4.92 2.22
C SER A 155 8.90 -4.13 1.15
N LYS A 156 7.67 -3.74 1.44
CA LYS A 156 6.88 -2.91 0.51
C LYS A 156 6.02 -1.90 1.26
N ALA A 157 5.82 -0.76 0.61
CA ALA A 157 4.87 0.25 1.02
C ALA A 157 4.02 0.67 -0.19
N ILE A 158 2.76 1.01 0.04
CA ILE A 158 1.92 1.65 -0.98
C ILE A 158 1.60 3.04 -0.49
N GLU A 159 1.95 4.02 -1.28
CA GLU A 159 1.81 5.44 -0.96
C GLU A 159 0.87 6.12 -1.96
N PRO A 160 0.06 7.08 -1.50
CA PRO A 160 -0.71 7.90 -2.41
C PRO A 160 0.20 8.95 -3.07
N HIS A 161 0.13 9.07 -4.37
CA HIS A 161 0.72 10.20 -5.09
C HIS A 161 0.02 11.51 -4.72
N LYS A 162 0.58 12.67 -5.07
CA LYS A 162 -0.04 13.99 -4.81
C LYS A 162 -1.47 14.12 -5.34
N ASN A 163 -1.82 13.39 -6.40
CA ASN A 163 -3.16 13.29 -6.98
C ASN A 163 -3.99 12.12 -6.42
N LEU A 164 -3.54 11.49 -5.32
CA LEU A 164 -4.14 10.36 -4.63
C LEU A 164 -4.10 9.02 -5.37
N THR A 165 -3.50 8.96 -6.56
CA THR A 165 -3.28 7.68 -7.24
C THR A 165 -2.22 6.87 -6.48
N PRO A 166 -2.48 5.61 -6.13
CA PRO A 166 -1.51 4.81 -5.39
C PRO A 166 -0.31 4.44 -6.27
N HIS A 167 0.85 4.31 -5.65
CA HIS A 167 2.02 3.66 -6.22
C HIS A 167 2.70 2.79 -5.16
N LEU A 168 3.39 1.77 -5.62
CA LEU A 168 4.02 0.79 -4.76
C LEU A 168 5.53 0.95 -4.80
N HIS A 169 6.14 1.08 -3.63
CA HIS A 169 7.57 1.00 -3.43
C HIS A 169 7.92 -0.31 -2.75
N SER A 170 9.00 -0.94 -3.17
CA SER A 170 9.51 -2.16 -2.54
C SER A 170 11.02 -2.22 -2.62
N ILE A 171 11.62 -2.79 -1.57
CA ILE A 171 13.00 -3.26 -1.60
C ILE A 171 12.94 -4.79 -1.67
N ILE A 172 13.57 -5.38 -2.68
CA ILE A 172 13.64 -6.83 -2.86
C ILE A 172 15.09 -7.24 -2.74
N TYR A 173 15.38 -8.16 -1.84
CA TYR A 173 16.71 -8.72 -1.66
C TYR A 173 16.83 -10.03 -2.45
N VAL A 174 17.79 -10.10 -3.35
CA VAL A 174 18.02 -11.23 -4.24
C VAL A 174 19.51 -11.47 -4.41
N LYS A 175 19.92 -12.73 -4.58
CA LYS A 175 21.31 -13.06 -4.89
C LYS A 175 21.73 -12.38 -6.19
N SER A 176 22.98 -11.89 -6.23
CA SER A 176 23.51 -11.11 -7.37
C SER A 176 23.33 -11.80 -8.72
N GLU A 177 23.45 -13.13 -8.75
CA GLU A 177 23.24 -13.97 -9.95
C GLU A 177 21.82 -13.89 -10.53
N TYR A 178 20.83 -13.56 -9.70
CA TYR A 178 19.42 -13.45 -10.13
C TYR A 178 18.98 -12.04 -10.49
N VAL A 179 19.81 -11.02 -10.27
CA VAL A 179 19.42 -9.61 -10.47
C VAL A 179 18.91 -9.33 -11.88
N ALA A 180 19.67 -9.75 -12.91
CA ALA A 180 19.30 -9.53 -14.30
C ALA A 180 17.97 -10.23 -14.65
N ILE A 181 17.81 -11.44 -14.16
CA ILE A 181 16.63 -12.27 -14.42
C ILE A 181 15.39 -11.67 -13.73
N LEU A 182 15.55 -11.21 -12.49
CA LEU A 182 14.46 -10.57 -11.75
C LEU A 182 14.04 -9.25 -12.41
N LYS A 183 15.00 -8.42 -12.84
CA LYS A 183 14.70 -7.17 -13.57
C LYS A 183 13.90 -7.45 -14.83
N ASN A 184 14.27 -8.46 -15.60
CA ASN A 184 13.55 -8.85 -16.82
C ASN A 184 12.14 -9.37 -16.50
N HIS A 185 12.01 -10.15 -15.42
CA HIS A 185 10.72 -10.64 -14.96
C HIS A 185 9.78 -9.53 -14.51
N ILE A 186 10.30 -8.54 -13.77
CA ILE A 186 9.56 -7.32 -13.36
C ILE A 186 9.07 -6.58 -14.60
N LYS A 187 9.96 -6.33 -15.57
CA LYS A 187 9.62 -5.65 -16.81
C LYS A 187 8.47 -6.34 -17.56
N ASN A 188 8.51 -7.65 -17.68
CA ASN A 188 7.48 -8.43 -18.37
C ASN A 188 6.12 -8.34 -17.66
N ILE A 189 6.10 -8.37 -16.33
CA ILE A 189 4.86 -8.22 -15.56
C ILE A 189 4.34 -6.79 -15.62
N ALA A 190 5.22 -5.78 -15.56
CA ALA A 190 4.84 -4.38 -15.71
C ALA A 190 4.20 -4.13 -17.07
N LEU A 191 4.80 -4.62 -18.16
CA LEU A 191 4.24 -4.52 -19.50
C LEU A 191 2.88 -5.24 -19.63
N LYS A 192 2.78 -6.47 -19.12
CA LYS A 192 1.53 -7.25 -19.12
C LYS A 192 0.39 -6.52 -18.42
N ASN A 193 0.68 -5.88 -17.31
CA ASN A 193 -0.30 -5.22 -16.44
C ASN A 193 -0.41 -3.70 -16.69
N GLN A 194 0.22 -3.19 -17.75
CA GLN A 194 0.24 -1.77 -18.12
C GLN A 194 0.68 -0.86 -16.95
N LEU A 195 1.79 -1.24 -16.29
CA LEU A 195 2.39 -0.47 -15.20
C LEU A 195 3.65 0.26 -15.69
N GLY A 196 3.94 1.42 -15.08
CA GLY A 196 5.20 2.14 -15.22
C GLY A 196 6.16 1.90 -14.07
#